data_252ce80030ca8640484c62decd7e644a
#
_entry.id   252ce80030ca8640484c62decd7e644a
#
_cell.length_a   1.000
_cell.length_b   1.000
_cell.length_c   1.000
_cell.angle_alpha   90.00
_cell.angle_beta   90.00
_cell.angle_gamma   90.00
#
_symmetry.space_group_name_H-M   'P 1'
#
loop_
_entity.id
_entity.type
_entity.pdbx_description
1 polymer ?
#
loop_
_entity_poly.entity_id
_entity_poly.type
_entity_poly.pdbx_seq_one_letter_code
_entity_poly.pdbx_strand_id
1 'polypeptide(L)'
;MQNINEIEELIKLIAKLPGLGPKSAKRIVLKLINNRDELVKPMANILAQVYKNIIRCQACGALKSNSLGCNNCENTKEKYNKICVVEDIADQWSIENSNIYKGYFHILGGTISSPGQRKEDLLINSLVERVIRENIEEVIIATSATVEGQTTAYYIQDSLKKTNIKVTKLAQGLPVGGEIESLDDGTLYSAFKNRTGIKSSSD
;
A
#
# COMPACT_ATOMS: atom_id res chain seq x y z
N MET A 1 17.23 40.64 7.53
CA MET A 1 16.09 39.79 7.95
C MET A 1 16.55 39.03 9.16
N GLN A 2 15.83 39.11 10.31
CA GLN A 2 16.10 38.16 11.41
C GLN A 2 15.77 36.76 10.90
N ASN A 3 16.78 35.90 10.85
CA ASN A 3 16.55 34.45 10.57
C ASN A 3 15.84 33.86 11.79
N ILE A 4 14.56 33.60 11.64
CA ILE A 4 13.78 32.88 12.66
C ILE A 4 14.00 31.38 12.39
N ASN A 5 14.90 30.78 13.16
CA ASN A 5 15.40 29.42 12.93
C ASN A 5 14.26 28.40 12.85
N GLU A 6 13.22 28.54 13.69
CA GLU A 6 12.06 27.63 13.73
C GLU A 6 11.25 27.65 12.43
N ILE A 7 11.14 28.81 11.78
CA ILE A 7 10.44 28.93 10.51
C ILE A 7 11.24 28.23 9.41
N GLU A 8 12.55 28.42 9.38
CA GLU A 8 13.42 27.78 8.39
C GLU A 8 13.44 26.24 8.56
N GLU A 9 13.51 25.76 9.79
CA GLU A 9 13.42 24.33 10.08
C GLU A 9 12.09 23.73 9.64
N LEU A 10 10.98 24.38 9.93
CA LEU A 10 9.66 23.94 9.50
C LEU A 10 9.53 23.92 7.96
N ILE A 11 10.07 24.94 7.27
CA ILE A 11 10.13 24.95 5.80
C ILE A 11 10.94 23.75 5.28
N LYS A 12 12.09 23.45 5.85
CA LYS A 12 12.92 22.30 5.48
C LYS A 12 12.18 20.96 5.70
N LEU A 13 11.45 20.82 6.79
CA LEU A 13 10.66 19.60 7.07
C LEU A 13 9.52 19.44 6.07
N ILE A 14 8.74 20.48 5.81
CA ILE A 14 7.63 20.42 4.84
C ILE A 14 8.14 20.19 3.41
N ALA A 15 9.30 20.76 3.06
CA ALA A 15 9.90 20.54 1.74
C ALA A 15 10.38 19.08 1.50
N LYS A 16 10.47 18.24 2.55
CA LYS A 16 10.76 16.81 2.41
C LYS A 16 9.52 15.96 2.03
N LEU A 17 8.32 16.55 2.12
CA LEU A 17 7.10 15.85 1.75
C LEU A 17 6.99 15.69 0.23
N PRO A 18 6.50 14.54 -0.26
CA PRO A 18 6.36 14.29 -1.69
C PRO A 18 5.54 15.38 -2.38
N GLY A 19 6.00 15.82 -3.56
CA GLY A 19 5.32 16.87 -4.33
C GLY A 19 5.48 18.30 -3.82
N LEU A 20 6.17 18.52 -2.70
CA LEU A 20 6.41 19.84 -2.14
C LEU A 20 7.86 20.30 -2.33
N GLY A 21 8.03 21.31 -3.19
CA GLY A 21 9.32 22.00 -3.31
C GLY A 21 9.48 23.14 -2.28
N PRO A 22 10.69 23.71 -2.16
CA PRO A 22 10.98 24.77 -1.18
C PRO A 22 10.04 26.00 -1.28
N LYS A 23 9.64 26.38 -2.50
CA LYS A 23 8.71 27.50 -2.73
C LYS A 23 7.31 27.22 -2.17
N SER A 24 6.79 26.02 -2.40
CA SER A 24 5.49 25.59 -1.86
C SER A 24 5.53 25.41 -0.34
N ALA A 25 6.60 24.82 0.19
CA ALA A 25 6.81 24.67 1.63
C ALA A 25 6.80 26.03 2.34
N LYS A 26 7.52 27.05 1.79
CA LYS A 26 7.51 28.41 2.34
C LYS A 26 6.10 29.01 2.37
N ARG A 27 5.31 28.84 1.30
CA ARG A 27 3.93 29.35 1.26
C ARG A 27 3.04 28.66 2.29
N ILE A 28 3.19 27.35 2.47
CA ILE A 28 2.44 26.58 3.48
C ILE A 28 2.78 27.08 4.87
N VAL A 29 4.07 27.20 5.21
CA VAL A 29 4.51 27.68 6.54
C VAL A 29 3.97 29.07 6.85
N LEU A 30 4.04 30.00 5.89
CA LEU A 30 3.48 31.36 6.09
C LEU A 30 1.96 31.32 6.31
N LYS A 31 1.22 30.44 5.59
CA LYS A 31 -0.21 30.27 5.82
C LYS A 31 -0.51 29.69 7.21
N LEU A 32 0.29 28.71 7.65
CA LEU A 32 0.16 28.13 8.99
C LEU A 32 0.37 29.20 10.08
N ILE A 33 1.44 30.01 9.97
CA ILE A 33 1.75 31.07 10.96
C ILE A 33 0.62 32.09 11.06
N ASN A 34 -0.01 32.44 9.93
CA ASN A 34 -1.13 33.38 9.90
C ASN A 34 -2.46 32.77 10.47
N ASN A 35 -2.54 31.45 10.65
CA ASN A 35 -3.72 30.76 11.14
C ASN A 35 -3.36 29.84 12.33
N ARG A 36 -2.72 30.40 13.35
CA ARG A 36 -2.12 29.64 14.45
C ARG A 36 -3.13 28.82 15.23
N ASP A 37 -4.24 29.41 15.63
CA ASP A 37 -5.22 28.75 16.50
C ASP A 37 -6.10 27.76 15.72
N GLU A 38 -6.44 28.10 14.46
CA GLU A 38 -7.31 27.27 13.62
C GLU A 38 -6.60 26.11 12.93
N LEU A 39 -5.30 26.29 12.58
CA LEU A 39 -4.54 25.27 11.85
C LEU A 39 -3.37 24.70 12.65
N VAL A 40 -2.46 25.54 13.15
CA VAL A 40 -1.21 25.03 13.75
C VAL A 40 -1.48 24.24 15.01
N LYS A 41 -2.29 24.78 15.93
CA LYS A 41 -2.58 24.15 17.22
C LYS A 41 -3.26 22.79 17.08
N PRO A 42 -4.38 22.64 16.34
CA PRO A 42 -5.00 21.32 16.15
C PRO A 42 -4.09 20.37 15.34
N MET A 43 -3.36 20.86 14.34
CA MET A 43 -2.45 20.05 13.54
C MET A 43 -1.30 19.49 14.38
N ALA A 44 -0.66 20.32 15.21
CA ALA A 44 0.40 19.88 16.11
C ALA A 44 -0.11 18.82 17.10
N ASN A 45 -1.29 19.03 17.67
CA ASN A 45 -1.90 18.09 18.61
C ASN A 45 -2.20 16.74 17.95
N ILE A 46 -2.81 16.74 16.75
CA ILE A 46 -3.16 15.48 16.08
C ILE A 46 -1.93 14.75 15.55
N LEU A 47 -0.91 15.47 15.06
CA LEU A 47 0.37 14.87 14.67
C LEU A 47 1.05 14.17 15.84
N ALA A 48 1.07 14.81 17.02
CA ALA A 48 1.62 14.20 18.24
C ALA A 48 0.82 12.95 18.66
N GLN A 49 -0.51 12.97 18.54
CA GLN A 49 -1.36 11.80 18.83
C GLN A 49 -1.13 10.68 17.83
N VAL A 50 -1.05 10.97 16.53
CA VAL A 50 -0.76 9.99 15.49
C VAL A 50 0.61 9.34 15.75
N TYR A 51 1.65 10.14 16.00
CA TYR A 51 2.98 9.64 16.32
C TYR A 51 3.00 8.71 17.54
N LYS A 52 2.26 9.07 18.59
CA LYS A 52 2.22 8.30 19.84
C LYS A 52 1.37 7.03 19.73
N ASN A 53 0.24 7.10 19.02
CA ASN A 53 -0.82 6.09 19.15
C ASN A 53 -0.95 5.17 17.93
N ILE A 54 -0.45 5.57 16.75
CA ILE A 54 -0.58 4.76 15.55
C ILE A 54 0.71 4.03 15.26
N ILE A 55 0.61 2.73 15.12
CA ILE A 55 1.74 1.85 14.81
C ILE A 55 1.39 0.92 13.65
N ARG A 56 2.40 0.34 13.04
CA ARG A 56 2.25 -0.69 12.04
C ARG A 56 2.13 -2.06 12.71
N CYS A 57 1.12 -2.83 12.33
CA CYS A 57 0.96 -4.21 12.80
C CYS A 57 2.12 -5.08 12.29
N GLN A 58 2.83 -5.74 13.19
CA GLN A 58 3.97 -6.60 12.82
C GLN A 58 3.53 -7.87 12.07
N ALA A 59 2.28 -8.30 12.25
CA ALA A 59 1.76 -9.49 11.59
C ALA A 59 1.27 -9.24 10.16
N CYS A 60 0.61 -8.12 9.89
CA CYS A 60 -0.03 -7.87 8.59
C CYS A 60 0.33 -6.54 7.92
N GLY A 61 1.11 -5.69 8.57
CA GLY A 61 1.53 -4.40 8.04
C GLY A 61 0.50 -3.28 8.07
N ALA A 62 -0.76 -3.54 8.44
CA ALA A 62 -1.80 -2.52 8.54
C ALA A 62 -1.54 -1.52 9.66
N LEU A 63 -2.07 -0.31 9.52
CA LEU A 63 -2.07 0.66 10.63
C LEU A 63 -3.05 0.23 11.71
N LYS A 64 -2.63 0.34 12.96
CA LYS A 64 -3.47 0.09 14.12
C LYS A 64 -3.15 1.05 15.27
N SER A 65 -4.09 1.21 16.20
CA SER A 65 -3.78 1.82 17.48
C SER A 65 -2.86 0.89 18.30
N ASN A 66 -1.90 1.48 19.02
CA ASN A 66 -1.01 0.72 19.89
C ASN A 66 -1.74 0.09 21.11
N SER A 67 -2.92 0.64 21.47
CA SER A 67 -3.75 0.19 22.60
C SER A 67 -4.82 -0.83 22.20
N LEU A 68 -5.04 -1.08 20.91
CA LEU A 68 -6.08 -1.96 20.40
C LEU A 68 -5.50 -3.08 19.55
N GLY A 69 -6.26 -4.16 19.39
CA GLY A 69 -5.99 -5.21 18.43
C GLY A 69 -5.97 -4.72 16.98
N CYS A 70 -5.56 -5.57 16.07
CA CYS A 70 -5.51 -5.23 14.65
C CYS A 70 -6.81 -5.65 13.94
N ASN A 71 -7.62 -4.69 13.54
CA ASN A 71 -8.88 -4.97 12.84
C ASN A 71 -8.69 -5.76 11.54
N ASN A 72 -7.53 -5.64 10.89
CA ASN A 72 -7.26 -6.36 9.66
C ASN A 72 -7.00 -7.86 9.89
N CYS A 73 -6.21 -8.23 10.89
CA CYS A 73 -5.83 -9.64 11.11
C CYS A 73 -6.53 -10.33 12.29
N GLU A 74 -7.26 -9.59 13.14
CA GLU A 74 -7.93 -10.16 14.31
C GLU A 74 -9.47 -10.24 14.16
N ASN A 75 -10.07 -9.43 13.28
CA ASN A 75 -11.50 -9.49 13.02
C ASN A 75 -11.82 -10.52 11.93
N THR A 76 -12.21 -11.73 12.35
CA THR A 76 -12.38 -12.88 11.44
C THR A 76 -13.83 -13.13 10.99
N LYS A 77 -14.82 -12.44 11.58
CA LYS A 77 -16.24 -12.88 11.50
C LYS A 77 -16.90 -12.70 10.12
N GLU A 78 -16.33 -11.92 9.21
CA GLU A 78 -16.94 -11.62 7.91
C GLU A 78 -15.96 -11.68 6.73
N LYS A 79 -14.76 -12.23 6.93
CA LYS A 79 -13.72 -12.24 5.91
C LYS A 79 -13.59 -13.61 5.25
N TYR A 80 -13.36 -13.62 3.95
CA TYR A 80 -12.96 -14.82 3.24
C TYR A 80 -11.57 -15.29 3.67
N ASN A 81 -11.30 -16.59 3.67
CA ASN A 81 -9.98 -17.17 3.96
C ASN A 81 -8.95 -16.88 2.85
N LYS A 82 -8.84 -15.61 2.46
CA LYS A 82 -7.92 -15.14 1.42
C LYS A 82 -7.15 -13.95 1.91
N ILE A 83 -5.90 -13.83 1.49
CA ILE A 83 -5.04 -12.67 1.75
C ILE A 83 -4.75 -11.95 0.45
N CYS A 84 -5.08 -10.66 0.38
CA CYS A 84 -4.62 -9.76 -0.67
C CYS A 84 -3.33 -9.09 -0.20
N VAL A 85 -2.24 -9.33 -0.93
CA VAL A 85 -0.92 -8.78 -0.64
C VAL A 85 -0.72 -7.52 -1.45
N VAL A 86 -0.51 -6.40 -0.77
CA VAL A 86 -0.30 -5.07 -1.35
C VAL A 86 1.05 -4.49 -0.93
N GLU A 87 1.56 -3.52 -1.68
CA GLU A 87 2.84 -2.89 -1.40
C GLU A 87 2.76 -1.94 -0.21
N ASP A 88 1.71 -1.10 -0.19
CA ASP A 88 1.55 -0.08 0.84
C ASP A 88 0.08 0.04 1.33
N ILE A 89 -0.13 0.98 2.26
CA ILE A 89 -1.42 1.22 2.88
C ILE A 89 -2.38 1.96 1.94
N ALA A 90 -1.88 2.76 1.00
CA ALA A 90 -2.72 3.46 0.03
C ALA A 90 -3.37 2.46 -0.93
N ASP A 91 -2.66 1.39 -1.32
CA ASP A 91 -3.20 0.29 -2.11
C ASP A 91 -4.31 -0.44 -1.33
N GLN A 92 -4.08 -0.76 -0.05
CA GLN A 92 -5.10 -1.34 0.82
C GLN A 92 -6.37 -0.48 0.82
N TRP A 93 -6.25 0.81 1.11
CA TRP A 93 -7.39 1.73 1.17
C TRP A 93 -8.13 1.83 -0.17
N SER A 94 -7.40 1.83 -1.28
CA SER A 94 -7.99 1.88 -2.62
C SER A 94 -8.87 0.65 -2.88
N ILE A 95 -8.40 -0.55 -2.52
CA ILE A 95 -9.15 -1.79 -2.68
C ILE A 95 -10.33 -1.86 -1.68
N GLU A 96 -10.13 -1.46 -0.43
CA GLU A 96 -11.20 -1.42 0.58
C GLU A 96 -12.33 -0.47 0.17
N ASN A 97 -12.01 0.73 -0.31
CA ASN A 97 -13.00 1.72 -0.76
C ASN A 97 -13.81 1.24 -1.97
N SER A 98 -13.25 0.37 -2.80
CA SER A 98 -13.96 -0.21 -3.95
C SER A 98 -15.03 -1.24 -3.56
N ASN A 99 -14.98 -1.77 -2.33
CA ASN A 99 -15.85 -2.84 -1.81
C ASN A 99 -15.87 -4.15 -2.64
N ILE A 100 -14.89 -4.36 -3.52
CA ILE A 100 -14.80 -5.56 -4.37
C ILE A 100 -14.11 -6.75 -3.68
N TYR A 101 -13.42 -6.50 -2.57
CA TYR A 101 -12.67 -7.50 -1.83
C TYR A 101 -13.00 -7.50 -0.34
N LYS A 102 -13.30 -8.67 0.23
CA LYS A 102 -13.71 -8.87 1.63
C LYS A 102 -12.80 -9.82 2.41
N GLY A 103 -11.61 -10.10 1.92
CA GLY A 103 -10.62 -10.93 2.60
C GLY A 103 -9.70 -10.14 3.52
N TYR A 104 -8.65 -10.79 3.96
CA TYR A 104 -7.58 -10.16 4.74
C TYR A 104 -6.62 -9.42 3.82
N PHE A 105 -5.98 -8.37 4.35
CA PHE A 105 -4.85 -7.73 3.69
C PHE A 105 -3.52 -8.10 4.34
N HIS A 106 -2.47 -8.06 3.55
CA HIS A 106 -1.09 -8.11 4.02
C HIS A 106 -0.28 -7.03 3.29
N ILE A 107 0.20 -6.05 4.05
CA ILE A 107 0.90 -4.88 3.54
C ILE A 107 2.39 -5.11 3.71
N LEU A 108 3.12 -5.24 2.61
CA LEU A 108 4.55 -5.51 2.61
C LEU A 108 5.38 -4.38 3.20
N GLY A 109 5.01 -3.12 2.89
CA GLY A 109 5.71 -1.91 3.25
C GLY A 109 6.67 -1.42 2.17
N GLY A 110 6.50 -1.89 0.95
CA GLY A 110 7.27 -1.50 -0.22
C GLY A 110 7.51 -2.67 -1.17
N THR A 111 8.48 -2.50 -2.07
CA THR A 111 8.91 -3.53 -3.03
C THR A 111 10.38 -3.89 -2.83
N ILE A 112 10.78 -5.05 -3.31
CA ILE A 112 12.19 -5.42 -3.43
C ILE A 112 12.83 -4.43 -4.41
N SER A 113 13.98 -3.88 -4.07
CA SER A 113 14.70 -2.85 -4.84
C SER A 113 14.18 -1.42 -4.71
N SER A 114 13.21 -1.14 -3.85
CA SER A 114 12.89 0.26 -3.50
C SER A 114 14.10 0.94 -2.85
N PRO A 115 14.42 2.18 -3.24
CA PRO A 115 15.54 2.91 -2.64
C PRO A 115 15.44 2.98 -1.11
N GLY A 116 16.49 2.55 -0.41
CA GLY A 116 16.54 2.58 1.05
C GLY A 116 15.81 1.43 1.75
N GLN A 117 15.20 0.50 1.02
CA GLN A 117 14.50 -0.65 1.58
C GLN A 117 15.33 -1.93 1.44
N ARG A 118 15.53 -2.65 2.54
CA ARG A 118 16.14 -3.98 2.53
C ARG A 118 15.05 -5.04 2.43
N LYS A 119 15.37 -6.20 1.86
CA LYS A 119 14.42 -7.33 1.77
C LYS A 119 13.88 -7.74 3.13
N GLU A 120 14.71 -7.65 4.16
CA GLU A 120 14.39 -8.01 5.54
C GLU A 120 13.35 -7.06 6.16
N ASP A 121 13.22 -5.84 5.64
CA ASP A 121 12.27 -4.84 6.11
C ASP A 121 10.85 -5.10 5.58
N LEU A 122 10.73 -5.94 4.53
CA LEU A 122 9.43 -6.36 3.98
C LEU A 122 8.85 -7.50 4.81
N LEU A 123 7.54 -7.44 5.05
CA LEU A 123 6.83 -8.43 5.87
C LEU A 123 6.55 -9.76 5.15
N ILE A 124 7.49 -10.26 4.32
CA ILE A 124 7.29 -11.49 3.54
C ILE A 124 7.35 -12.74 4.44
N ASN A 125 8.27 -12.78 5.41
CA ASN A 125 8.34 -13.90 6.35
C ASN A 125 7.06 -13.98 7.20
N SER A 126 6.55 -12.84 7.67
CA SER A 126 5.30 -12.76 8.39
C SER A 126 4.10 -13.20 7.54
N LEU A 127 4.09 -12.97 6.23
CA LEU A 127 3.07 -13.50 5.32
C LEU A 127 3.08 -15.03 5.31
N VAL A 128 4.25 -15.66 5.16
CA VAL A 128 4.38 -17.13 5.16
C VAL A 128 3.86 -17.73 6.46
N GLU A 129 4.25 -17.15 7.60
CA GLU A 129 3.76 -17.59 8.92
C GLU A 129 2.24 -17.46 9.05
N ARG A 130 1.66 -16.35 8.58
CA ARG A 130 0.22 -16.12 8.60
C ARG A 130 -0.54 -17.13 7.75
N VAL A 131 -0.08 -17.39 6.55
CA VAL A 131 -0.70 -18.34 5.63
C VAL A 131 -0.87 -19.72 6.29
N ILE A 132 0.17 -20.18 7.00
CA ILE A 132 0.15 -21.49 7.69
C ILE A 132 -0.75 -21.43 8.92
N ARG A 133 -0.60 -20.39 9.76
CA ARG A 133 -1.32 -20.29 11.05
C ARG A 133 -2.82 -20.06 10.87
N GLU A 134 -3.21 -19.29 9.88
CA GLU A 134 -4.59 -18.82 9.69
C GLU A 134 -5.38 -19.68 8.68
N ASN A 135 -4.81 -20.81 8.21
CA ASN A 135 -5.42 -21.72 7.22
C ASN A 135 -5.96 -20.97 5.99
N ILE A 136 -5.14 -20.13 5.41
CA ILE A 136 -5.50 -19.34 4.25
C ILE A 136 -5.63 -20.25 3.01
N GLU A 137 -6.66 -20.06 2.21
CA GLU A 137 -6.93 -20.84 1.01
C GLU A 137 -6.27 -20.24 -0.24
N GLU A 138 -6.15 -18.92 -0.28
CA GLU A 138 -5.61 -18.20 -1.44
C GLU A 138 -4.84 -16.94 -1.03
N VAL A 139 -3.66 -16.77 -1.62
CA VAL A 139 -2.91 -15.51 -1.59
C VAL A 139 -3.03 -14.83 -2.94
N ILE A 140 -3.60 -13.63 -2.95
CA ILE A 140 -3.79 -12.78 -4.13
C ILE A 140 -2.70 -11.72 -4.11
N ILE A 141 -1.79 -11.76 -5.06
CA ILE A 141 -0.72 -10.77 -5.19
C ILE A 141 -1.25 -9.56 -5.97
N ALA A 142 -1.32 -8.43 -5.29
CA ALA A 142 -1.77 -7.14 -5.82
C ALA A 142 -0.65 -6.09 -5.78
N THR A 143 0.56 -6.49 -6.19
CA THR A 143 1.69 -5.58 -6.38
C THR A 143 1.56 -4.85 -7.72
N SER A 144 2.24 -3.71 -7.84
CA SER A 144 2.26 -2.90 -9.06
C SER A 144 2.74 -3.69 -10.29
N ALA A 145 2.39 -3.19 -11.48
CA ALA A 145 2.85 -3.77 -12.74
C ALA A 145 4.28 -3.36 -13.14
N THR A 146 4.99 -2.62 -12.26
CA THR A 146 6.38 -2.21 -12.44
C THR A 146 7.35 -3.39 -12.36
N VAL A 147 8.59 -3.20 -12.77
CA VAL A 147 9.66 -4.23 -12.66
C VAL A 147 9.85 -4.65 -11.20
N GLU A 148 9.86 -3.69 -10.29
CA GLU A 148 10.01 -3.91 -8.84
C GLU A 148 8.83 -4.69 -8.27
N GLY A 149 7.60 -4.31 -8.62
CA GLY A 149 6.38 -5.01 -8.19
C GLY A 149 6.32 -6.43 -8.72
N GLN A 150 6.72 -6.66 -9.97
CA GLN A 150 6.80 -8.02 -10.54
C GLN A 150 7.89 -8.86 -9.88
N THR A 151 9.07 -8.29 -9.64
CA THR A 151 10.16 -8.97 -8.92
C THR A 151 9.70 -9.37 -7.53
N THR A 152 9.00 -8.48 -6.83
CA THR A 152 8.43 -8.74 -5.51
C THR A 152 7.38 -9.85 -5.56
N ALA A 153 6.51 -9.86 -6.58
CA ALA A 153 5.53 -10.93 -6.79
C ALA A 153 6.17 -12.30 -6.96
N TYR A 154 7.23 -12.40 -7.77
CA TYR A 154 7.96 -13.66 -7.95
C TYR A 154 8.63 -14.13 -6.64
N TYR A 155 9.19 -13.22 -5.88
CA TYR A 155 9.81 -13.56 -4.59
C TYR A 155 8.79 -14.07 -3.57
N ILE A 156 7.60 -13.44 -3.51
CA ILE A 156 6.50 -13.90 -2.67
C ILE A 156 6.05 -15.29 -3.10
N GLN A 157 5.82 -15.51 -4.38
CA GLN A 157 5.44 -16.81 -4.92
C GLN A 157 6.48 -17.89 -4.57
N ASP A 158 7.76 -17.59 -4.70
CA ASP A 158 8.84 -18.52 -4.34
C ASP A 158 8.84 -18.84 -2.85
N SER A 159 8.66 -17.83 -2.00
CA SER A 159 8.59 -18.00 -0.54
C SER A 159 7.39 -18.86 -0.10
N LEU A 160 6.31 -18.87 -0.87
CA LEU A 160 5.10 -19.64 -0.58
C LEU A 160 5.08 -21.06 -1.19
N LYS A 161 6.05 -21.42 -2.02
CA LYS A 161 6.06 -22.75 -2.71
C LYS A 161 5.91 -23.95 -1.77
N LYS A 162 6.44 -23.85 -0.56
CA LYS A 162 6.39 -24.95 0.41
C LYS A 162 5.05 -25.06 1.15
N THR A 163 4.16 -24.10 0.99
CA THR A 163 2.89 -24.04 1.72
C THR A 163 1.73 -24.73 0.99
N ASN A 164 1.92 -25.15 -0.27
CA ASN A 164 0.87 -25.71 -1.15
C ASN A 164 -0.37 -24.82 -1.31
N ILE A 165 -0.28 -23.52 -0.98
CA ILE A 165 -1.38 -22.59 -1.10
C ILE A 165 -1.60 -22.16 -2.54
N LYS A 166 -2.84 -21.85 -2.88
CA LYS A 166 -3.15 -21.22 -4.15
C LYS A 166 -2.63 -19.80 -4.16
N VAL A 167 -1.73 -19.48 -5.09
CA VAL A 167 -1.21 -18.13 -5.30
C VAL A 167 -1.74 -17.61 -6.64
N THR A 168 -2.40 -16.46 -6.61
CA THR A 168 -2.92 -15.76 -7.78
C THR A 168 -2.35 -14.34 -7.84
N LYS A 169 -2.46 -13.71 -8.99
CA LYS A 169 -2.05 -12.32 -9.21
C LYS A 169 -3.17 -11.58 -9.92
N LEU A 170 -3.31 -10.28 -9.62
CA LEU A 170 -4.27 -9.44 -10.34
C LEU A 170 -3.97 -9.45 -11.84
N ALA A 171 -5.03 -9.55 -12.64
CA ALA A 171 -4.93 -9.54 -14.09
C ALA A 171 -4.36 -8.20 -14.60
N GLN A 172 -3.59 -8.27 -15.67
CA GLN A 172 -3.02 -7.12 -16.37
C GLN A 172 -3.52 -7.12 -17.81
N GLY A 173 -3.96 -5.98 -18.31
CA GLY A 173 -4.46 -5.87 -19.67
C GLY A 173 -5.22 -4.58 -19.91
N LEU A 174 -6.17 -4.61 -20.84
CA LEU A 174 -7.00 -3.47 -21.23
C LEU A 174 -7.83 -2.99 -20.04
N PRO A 175 -7.78 -1.69 -19.68
CA PRO A 175 -8.66 -1.15 -18.66
C PRO A 175 -10.11 -1.11 -19.18
N VAL A 176 -11.07 -1.30 -18.30
CA VAL A 176 -12.50 -1.20 -18.65
C VAL A 176 -12.81 0.21 -19.12
N GLY A 177 -13.40 0.33 -20.33
CA GLY A 177 -13.69 1.61 -20.96
C GLY A 177 -12.50 2.26 -21.67
N GLY A 178 -11.32 1.59 -21.69
CA GLY A 178 -10.16 2.07 -22.44
C GLY A 178 -10.24 1.76 -23.93
N GLU A 179 -9.81 2.71 -24.76
CA GLU A 179 -9.68 2.54 -26.20
C GLU A 179 -8.27 2.05 -26.55
N ILE A 180 -8.17 1.09 -27.48
CA ILE A 180 -6.88 0.47 -27.88
C ILE A 180 -5.88 1.53 -28.37
N GLU A 181 -6.35 2.51 -29.12
CA GLU A 181 -5.54 3.59 -29.70
C GLU A 181 -4.82 4.46 -28.63
N SER A 182 -5.40 4.55 -27.43
CA SER A 182 -4.87 5.39 -26.34
C SER A 182 -3.89 4.66 -25.41
N LEU A 183 -3.62 3.37 -25.66
CA LEU A 183 -2.80 2.54 -24.78
C LEU A 183 -1.33 2.53 -25.19
N ASP A 184 -0.46 2.46 -24.20
CA ASP A 184 0.97 2.24 -24.41
C ASP A 184 1.29 0.79 -24.83
N ASP A 185 2.45 0.60 -25.48
CA ASP A 185 2.89 -0.70 -25.98
C ASP A 185 3.01 -1.77 -24.89
N GLY A 186 3.38 -1.40 -23.66
CA GLY A 186 3.51 -2.31 -22.53
C GLY A 186 2.16 -2.86 -22.07
N THR A 187 1.15 -2.00 -22.02
CA THR A 187 -0.25 -2.37 -21.71
C THR A 187 -0.81 -3.28 -22.82
N LEU A 188 -0.59 -2.93 -24.08
CA LEU A 188 -1.01 -3.78 -25.22
C LEU A 188 -0.33 -5.14 -25.18
N TYR A 189 0.98 -5.20 -24.97
CA TYR A 189 1.71 -6.46 -24.84
C TYR A 189 1.14 -7.33 -23.70
N SER A 190 0.85 -6.73 -22.54
CA SER A 190 0.27 -7.44 -21.40
C SER A 190 -1.12 -7.98 -21.70
N ALA A 191 -1.96 -7.20 -22.40
CA ALA A 191 -3.29 -7.62 -22.84
C ALA A 191 -3.22 -8.83 -23.79
N PHE A 192 -2.33 -8.80 -24.77
CA PHE A 192 -2.13 -9.94 -25.68
C PHE A 192 -1.59 -11.18 -24.96
N LYS A 193 -0.65 -11.01 -24.05
CA LYS A 193 -0.07 -12.11 -23.27
C LYS A 193 -1.09 -12.78 -22.37
N ASN A 194 -1.97 -11.99 -21.72
CA ASN A 194 -2.95 -12.46 -20.75
C ASN A 194 -4.35 -12.67 -21.36
N ARG A 195 -4.48 -12.70 -22.68
CA ARG A 195 -5.77 -12.91 -23.34
C ARG A 195 -6.42 -14.22 -22.90
N THR A 196 -7.71 -14.18 -22.67
CA THR A 196 -8.50 -15.35 -22.28
C THR A 196 -9.47 -15.75 -23.37
N GLY A 197 -9.85 -17.04 -23.40
CA GLY A 197 -10.88 -17.52 -24.32
C GLY A 197 -12.25 -16.90 -24.00
N ILE A 198 -13.02 -16.60 -25.04
CA ILE A 198 -14.41 -16.19 -24.90
C ILE A 198 -15.21 -17.45 -24.60
N LYS A 199 -15.84 -17.52 -23.42
CA LYS A 199 -16.81 -18.58 -23.13
C LYS A 199 -18.07 -18.31 -23.95
N SER A 200 -18.52 -19.27 -24.77
CA SER A 200 -19.85 -19.22 -25.34
C SER A 200 -20.88 -19.26 -24.21
N SER A 201 -21.90 -18.43 -24.27
CA SER A 201 -22.98 -18.30 -23.28
C SER A 201 -23.96 -19.50 -23.29
N SER A 202 -23.41 -20.72 -23.32
CA SER A 202 -24.17 -21.97 -23.31
C SER A 202 -23.42 -22.98 -22.42
N ASP A 203 -23.43 -22.69 -21.09
CA ASP A 203 -23.26 -23.68 -20.01
C ASP A 203 -23.81 -23.08 -18.71
#